data_6808e8d559bf646046ef305cdaa4d370
#
_entry.id   6808e8d559bf646046ef305cdaa4d370
#
_cell.length_a   1.000
_cell.length_b   1.000
_cell.length_c   1.000
_cell.angle_alpha   90.00
_cell.angle_beta   90.00
_cell.angle_gamma   90.00
#
_symmetry.space_group_name_H-M   'P 1'
#
loop_
_entity.id
_entity.type
_entity.pdbx_description
1 polymer ?
#
loop_
_entity_poly.entity_id
_entity_poly.type
_entity_poly.pdbx_seq_one_letter_code
_entity_poly.pdbx_strand_id
1 'polypeptide(L)'
;GSAIDMDLVVEAEEKDVGPFRADILCKDIASNNWVLIENQLEKTDHKHLGQLLTYATGLDAVTIIWVASEFTEEHRATLDWLNKITDTQYNFFGIKVELFKIGDSKVAPVFNVVSKPNNWSRSISSAASKIANEDLGETKLFQLKFWTALGDSIREKTDSPLKAQKPRPQHWYIFSIGKTGVQLNV
;
A
#
# COMPACT_ATOMS: atom_id res chain seq x y z
N GLY A 1 -1.54 -5.71 13.97
CA GLY A 1 -2.26 -5.95 15.14
C GLY A 1 -3.74 -5.66 15.11
N SER A 2 -4.43 -6.13 16.13
CA SER A 2 -5.90 -6.12 16.20
C SER A 2 -6.56 -4.73 16.11
N ALA A 3 -5.87 -3.66 16.50
CA ALA A 3 -6.44 -2.30 16.44
C ALA A 3 -6.68 -1.79 15.02
N ILE A 4 -5.95 -2.28 14.04
CA ILE A 4 -6.00 -1.84 12.62
C ILE A 4 -6.32 -2.99 11.66
N ASP A 5 -6.66 -4.16 12.19
CA ASP A 5 -7.00 -5.37 11.43
C ASP A 5 -5.90 -5.77 10.42
N MET A 6 -4.64 -5.78 10.89
CA MET A 6 -3.48 -6.19 10.11
C MET A 6 -2.69 -7.26 10.85
N ASP A 7 -2.24 -8.28 10.14
CA ASP A 7 -1.34 -9.30 10.67
C ASP A 7 0.10 -8.92 10.36
N LEU A 8 0.82 -8.49 11.41
CA LEU A 8 2.16 -7.95 11.31
C LEU A 8 3.20 -8.90 11.90
N VAL A 9 4.28 -9.10 11.17
CA VAL A 9 5.50 -9.76 11.65
C VAL A 9 6.57 -8.70 11.87
N VAL A 10 7.15 -8.66 13.07
CA VAL A 10 8.26 -7.77 13.39
C VAL A 10 9.52 -8.32 12.72
N GLU A 11 10.13 -7.51 11.86
CA GLU A 11 11.38 -7.82 11.17
C GLU A 11 12.59 -7.19 11.85
N ALA A 12 12.40 -6.01 12.42
CA ALA A 12 13.45 -5.32 13.17
C ALA A 12 12.88 -4.32 14.18
N GLU A 13 13.56 -4.17 15.27
CA GLU A 13 13.36 -3.11 16.27
C GLU A 13 14.58 -2.19 16.26
N GLU A 14 14.36 -0.89 16.53
CA GLU A 14 15.42 0.10 16.61
C GLU A 14 16.37 0.08 15.38
N LYS A 15 15.80 -0.04 14.18
CA LYS A 15 16.52 -0.22 12.92
C LYS A 15 17.09 1.09 12.42
N ASP A 16 18.39 1.11 12.18
CA ASP A 16 19.04 2.23 11.49
C ASP A 16 18.58 2.32 10.04
N VAL A 17 18.09 3.52 9.66
CA VAL A 17 17.67 3.87 8.31
C VAL A 17 18.43 5.13 7.90
N GLY A 18 19.58 4.95 7.26
CA GLY A 18 20.49 6.05 6.99
C GLY A 18 20.93 6.73 8.29
N PRO A 19 20.74 8.04 8.45
CA PRO A 19 21.09 8.78 9.67
C PRO A 19 20.02 8.67 10.77
N PHE A 20 18.96 7.90 10.58
CA PHE A 20 17.81 7.81 11.47
C PHE A 20 17.61 6.39 11.97
N ARG A 21 16.84 6.25 13.04
CA ARG A 21 16.53 4.98 13.68
C ARG A 21 15.02 4.82 13.82
N ALA A 22 14.46 3.88 13.08
CA ALA A 22 13.05 3.53 13.14
C ALA A 22 12.77 2.64 14.34
N ASP A 23 11.71 2.89 15.08
CA ASP A 23 11.39 2.14 16.32
C ASP A 23 11.07 0.69 15.99
N ILE A 24 10.09 0.43 15.14
CA ILE A 24 9.67 -0.91 14.75
C ILE A 24 9.43 -0.97 13.26
N LEU A 25 10.06 -1.95 12.61
CA LEU A 25 9.83 -2.27 11.21
C LEU A 25 9.17 -3.65 11.12
N CYS A 26 7.99 -3.69 10.51
CA CYS A 26 7.20 -4.90 10.32
C CYS A 26 6.99 -5.20 8.84
N LYS A 27 6.54 -6.43 8.59
CA LYS A 27 5.87 -6.81 7.34
C LYS A 27 4.42 -7.18 7.60
N ASP A 28 3.55 -6.72 6.72
CA ASP A 28 2.18 -7.21 6.66
C ASP A 28 2.17 -8.58 5.98
N ILE A 29 1.64 -9.60 6.66
CA ILE A 29 1.63 -10.98 6.15
C ILE A 29 0.82 -11.10 4.86
N ALA A 30 -0.28 -10.36 4.74
CA ALA A 30 -1.18 -10.46 3.61
C ALA A 30 -0.60 -9.87 2.32
N SER A 31 0.06 -8.72 2.41
CA SER A 31 0.59 -7.98 1.25
C SER A 31 2.11 -8.12 1.06
N ASN A 32 2.83 -8.60 2.07
CA ASN A 32 4.30 -8.62 2.18
C ASN A 32 4.93 -7.21 2.08
N ASN A 33 4.14 -6.17 2.30
CA ASN A 33 4.60 -4.79 2.28
C ASN A 33 5.23 -4.38 3.61
N TRP A 34 6.15 -3.41 3.56
CA TRP A 34 6.73 -2.83 4.75
C TRP A 34 5.74 -1.97 5.52
N VAL A 35 5.78 -2.10 6.84
CA VAL A 35 5.00 -1.33 7.81
C VAL A 35 5.97 -0.71 8.80
N LEU A 36 5.99 0.62 8.83
CA LEU A 36 6.77 1.39 9.79
C LEU A 36 5.88 1.76 10.97
N ILE A 37 6.35 1.48 12.19
CA ILE A 37 5.69 1.91 13.42
C ILE A 37 6.66 2.82 14.18
N GLU A 38 6.20 4.01 14.48
CA GLU A 38 6.91 5.00 15.30
C GLU A 38 6.12 5.24 16.58
N ASN A 39 6.79 5.13 17.73
CA ASN A 39 6.20 5.27 19.06
C ASN A 39 6.66 6.58 19.71
N GLN A 40 5.71 7.36 20.15
CA GLN A 40 5.96 8.58 20.89
C GLN A 40 5.21 8.53 22.23
N LEU A 41 5.95 8.49 23.34
CA LEU A 41 5.36 8.43 24.69
C LEU A 41 4.62 9.72 25.06
N GLU A 42 4.92 10.80 24.39
CA GLU A 42 4.37 12.12 24.62
C GLU A 42 3.29 12.47 23.60
N LYS A 43 2.79 13.70 23.69
CA LYS A 43 1.92 14.31 22.69
C LYS A 43 2.64 14.47 21.36
N THR A 44 1.94 14.24 20.25
CA THR A 44 2.49 14.35 18.90
C THR A 44 3.14 15.71 18.62
N ASP A 45 4.24 15.69 17.86
CA ASP A 45 5.00 16.87 17.45
C ASP A 45 5.44 16.81 15.97
N HIS A 46 5.89 17.95 15.45
CA HIS A 46 6.34 18.07 14.06
C HIS A 46 7.63 17.31 13.78
N LYS A 47 8.48 17.11 14.79
CA LYS A 47 9.73 16.39 14.65
C LYS A 47 9.46 14.93 14.30
N HIS A 48 8.61 14.26 15.09
CA HIS A 48 8.24 12.86 14.85
C HIS A 48 7.48 12.70 13.53
N LEU A 49 6.60 13.63 13.17
CA LEU A 49 5.95 13.62 11.87
C LEU A 49 6.98 13.69 10.73
N GLY A 50 7.96 14.58 10.82
CA GLY A 50 9.03 14.69 9.84
C GLY A 50 9.90 13.43 9.75
N GLN A 51 10.27 12.85 10.90
CA GLN A 51 11.01 11.59 10.97
C GLN A 51 10.25 10.46 10.29
N LEU A 52 8.99 10.28 10.65
CA LEU A 52 8.09 9.26 10.15
C LEU A 52 7.98 9.29 8.62
N LEU A 53 7.79 10.47 8.04
CA LEU A 53 7.74 10.64 6.58
C LEU A 53 9.09 10.36 5.92
N THR A 54 10.19 10.79 6.53
CA THR A 54 11.55 10.55 6.03
C THR A 54 11.89 9.06 6.05
N TYR A 55 11.56 8.35 7.13
CA TYR A 55 11.79 6.91 7.24
C TYR A 55 10.95 6.11 6.25
N ALA A 56 9.68 6.51 6.09
CA ALA A 56 8.77 5.87 5.14
C ALA A 56 9.34 5.87 3.72
N THR A 57 9.91 7.01 3.28
CA THR A 57 10.52 7.10 1.95
C THR A 57 11.81 6.30 1.84
N GLY A 58 12.65 6.29 2.89
CA GLY A 58 13.91 5.54 2.90
C GLY A 58 13.74 4.03 2.95
N LEU A 59 12.64 3.55 3.52
CA LEU A 59 12.31 2.12 3.66
C LEU A 59 11.36 1.60 2.57
N ASP A 60 10.89 2.47 1.68
CA ASP A 60 9.81 2.14 0.74
C ASP A 60 8.58 1.55 1.47
N ALA A 61 8.28 2.11 2.66
CA ALA A 61 7.20 1.65 3.49
C ALA A 61 5.86 2.20 3.00
N VAL A 62 4.91 1.32 2.76
CA VAL A 62 3.58 1.67 2.26
C VAL A 62 2.54 1.87 3.38
N THR A 63 2.82 1.37 4.57
CA THR A 63 1.97 1.60 5.76
C THR A 63 2.79 2.22 6.88
N ILE A 64 2.30 3.32 7.39
CA ILE A 64 2.92 4.12 8.44
C ILE A 64 1.96 4.22 9.62
N ILE A 65 2.43 3.83 10.80
CA ILE A 65 1.65 3.81 12.03
C ILE A 65 2.36 4.71 13.05
N TRP A 66 1.71 5.79 13.42
CA TRP A 66 2.16 6.66 14.49
C TRP A 66 1.40 6.36 15.78
N VAL A 67 2.09 5.90 16.80
CA VAL A 67 1.53 5.63 18.13
C VAL A 67 1.95 6.74 19.08
N ALA A 68 1.01 7.39 19.74
CA ALA A 68 1.29 8.45 20.70
C ALA A 68 0.33 8.42 21.89
N SER A 69 0.71 9.04 23.00
CA SER A 69 -0.17 9.20 24.17
C SER A 69 -1.30 10.18 23.91
N GLU A 70 -1.06 11.19 23.06
CA GLU A 70 -2.05 12.23 22.69
C GLU A 70 -1.78 12.71 21.27
N PHE A 71 -2.82 12.89 20.48
CA PHE A 71 -2.77 13.52 19.16
C PHE A 71 -3.28 14.95 19.23
N THR A 72 -2.54 15.89 18.62
CA THR A 72 -3.09 17.20 18.33
C THR A 72 -4.05 17.13 17.14
N GLU A 73 -5.00 18.05 17.07
CA GLU A 73 -5.94 18.13 15.94
C GLU A 73 -5.20 18.36 14.61
N GLU A 74 -4.11 19.17 14.64
CA GLU A 74 -3.30 19.47 13.46
C GLU A 74 -2.61 18.20 12.92
N HIS A 75 -2.04 17.37 13.79
CA HIS A 75 -1.37 16.13 13.37
C HIS A 75 -2.38 15.08 12.92
N ARG A 76 -3.53 14.97 13.58
CA ARG A 76 -4.62 14.13 13.12
C ARG A 76 -5.09 14.56 11.73
N ALA A 77 -5.36 15.85 11.54
CA ALA A 77 -5.77 16.40 10.25
C ALA A 77 -4.69 16.20 9.17
N THR A 78 -3.41 16.26 9.53
CA THR A 78 -2.30 15.98 8.63
C THR A 78 -2.30 14.54 8.15
N LEU A 79 -2.50 13.56 9.05
CA LEU A 79 -2.61 12.15 8.65
C LEU A 79 -3.84 11.90 7.76
N ASP A 80 -4.97 12.52 8.09
CA ASP A 80 -6.19 12.44 7.28
C ASP A 80 -5.97 13.04 5.88
N TRP A 81 -5.24 14.15 5.80
CA TRP A 81 -4.88 14.79 4.53
C TRP A 81 -3.90 13.92 3.73
N LEU A 82 -2.87 13.36 4.35
CA LEU A 82 -1.95 12.41 3.70
C LEU A 82 -2.71 11.22 3.11
N ASN A 83 -3.62 10.62 3.87
CA ASN A 83 -4.47 9.55 3.39
C ASN A 83 -5.36 9.93 2.19
N LYS A 84 -5.65 11.22 2.03
CA LYS A 84 -6.46 11.75 0.94
C LYS A 84 -5.66 12.03 -0.33
N ILE A 85 -4.43 12.53 -0.19
CA ILE A 85 -3.62 13.01 -1.33
C ILE A 85 -2.63 11.97 -1.86
N THR A 86 -2.26 10.97 -1.05
CA THR A 86 -1.36 9.91 -1.49
C THR A 86 -2.10 8.83 -2.25
N ASP A 87 -1.35 8.06 -3.04
CA ASP A 87 -1.88 6.92 -3.75
C ASP A 87 -2.45 5.87 -2.78
N THR A 88 -3.41 5.08 -3.24
CA THR A 88 -4.17 4.11 -2.42
C THR A 88 -3.30 3.00 -1.80
N GLN A 89 -2.10 2.81 -2.29
CA GLN A 89 -1.13 1.90 -1.68
C GLN A 89 -0.56 2.42 -0.36
N TYR A 90 -0.51 3.75 -0.14
CA TYR A 90 0.00 4.36 1.09
C TYR A 90 -1.08 4.48 2.15
N ASN A 91 -0.74 4.10 3.38
CA ASN A 91 -1.65 4.05 4.51
C ASN A 91 -1.04 4.76 5.71
N PHE A 92 -1.73 5.77 6.24
CA PHE A 92 -1.30 6.49 7.43
C PHE A 92 -2.28 6.25 8.57
N PHE A 93 -1.79 5.67 9.67
CA PHE A 93 -2.58 5.44 10.87
C PHE A 93 -2.06 6.29 12.03
N GLY A 94 -2.98 6.92 12.75
CA GLY A 94 -2.72 7.51 14.06
C GLY A 94 -3.39 6.66 15.13
N ILE A 95 -2.62 6.23 16.13
CA ILE A 95 -3.11 5.40 17.22
C ILE A 95 -2.77 6.07 18.55
N LYS A 96 -3.81 6.47 19.29
CA LYS A 96 -3.66 6.94 20.66
C LYS A 96 -3.59 5.75 21.61
N VAL A 97 -2.55 5.70 22.46
CA VAL A 97 -2.45 4.70 23.52
C VAL A 97 -2.92 5.31 24.84
N GLU A 98 -3.84 4.62 25.50
CA GLU A 98 -4.37 5.00 26.82
C GLU A 98 -4.18 3.83 27.79
N LEU A 99 -3.93 4.15 29.04
CA LEU A 99 -3.77 3.14 30.08
C LEU A 99 -5.02 3.13 30.96
N PHE A 100 -5.65 1.96 31.06
CA PHE A 100 -6.84 1.76 31.89
C PHE A 100 -6.54 0.83 33.06
N LYS A 101 -7.18 1.14 34.17
CA LYS A 101 -7.17 0.32 35.39
C LYS A 101 -8.56 0.26 35.99
N ILE A 102 -9.01 -0.91 36.36
CA ILE A 102 -10.29 -1.12 37.04
C ILE A 102 -10.00 -1.63 38.45
N GLY A 103 -10.31 -0.82 39.48
CA GLY A 103 -10.02 -1.15 40.88
C GLY A 103 -8.53 -1.45 41.07
N ASP A 104 -8.20 -2.61 41.64
CA ASP A 104 -6.83 -3.06 41.90
C ASP A 104 -6.25 -3.95 40.79
N SER A 105 -6.88 -3.97 39.61
CA SER A 105 -6.38 -4.75 38.48
C SER A 105 -5.01 -4.24 37.98
N LYS A 106 -4.31 -5.06 37.20
CA LYS A 106 -3.17 -4.60 36.42
C LYS A 106 -3.60 -3.56 35.40
N VAL A 107 -2.74 -2.61 35.12
CA VAL A 107 -2.95 -1.61 34.07
C VAL A 107 -2.97 -2.31 32.70
N ALA A 108 -3.95 -1.98 31.87
CA ALA A 108 -4.08 -2.49 30.52
C ALA A 108 -4.01 -1.36 29.49
N PRO A 109 -3.19 -1.48 28.42
CA PRO A 109 -3.17 -0.52 27.34
C PRO A 109 -4.41 -0.70 26.43
N VAL A 110 -4.98 0.41 26.02
CA VAL A 110 -6.03 0.47 25.00
C VAL A 110 -5.52 1.32 23.86
N PHE A 111 -5.66 0.82 22.64
CA PHE A 111 -5.22 1.46 21.41
C PHE A 111 -6.43 1.98 20.64
N ASN A 112 -6.55 3.30 20.58
CA ASN A 112 -7.65 3.99 19.92
C ASN A 112 -7.16 4.56 18.59
N VAL A 113 -7.74 4.10 17.48
CA VAL A 113 -7.43 4.63 16.15
C VAL A 113 -8.05 6.00 15.99
N VAL A 114 -7.23 7.06 15.88
CA VAL A 114 -7.65 8.47 15.74
C VAL A 114 -7.60 8.96 14.32
N SER A 115 -6.78 8.34 13.47
CA SER A 115 -6.74 8.55 12.02
C SER A 115 -6.48 7.23 11.32
N LYS A 116 -7.14 7.01 10.20
CA LYS A 116 -6.95 5.83 9.35
C LYS A 116 -7.30 6.13 7.89
N PRO A 117 -6.78 5.34 6.94
CA PRO A 117 -7.17 5.45 5.55
C PRO A 117 -8.69 5.40 5.39
N ASN A 118 -9.21 6.26 4.53
CA ASN A 118 -10.64 6.26 4.23
C ASN A 118 -10.99 5.06 3.34
N ASN A 119 -11.36 3.94 3.97
CA ASN A 119 -11.72 2.70 3.28
C ASN A 119 -12.97 2.85 2.39
N TRP A 120 -13.83 3.82 2.68
CA TRP A 120 -14.97 4.13 1.82
C TRP A 120 -14.51 4.62 0.45
N SER A 121 -13.65 5.63 0.37
CA SER A 121 -13.09 6.10 -0.90
C SER A 121 -12.33 5.00 -1.63
N ARG A 122 -11.59 4.15 -0.89
CA ARG A 122 -10.84 3.02 -1.43
C ARG A 122 -11.74 1.89 -1.90
N SER A 123 -12.76 1.54 -1.13
CA SER A 123 -13.71 0.50 -1.53
C SER A 123 -14.52 0.93 -2.77
N ILE A 124 -14.88 2.20 -2.87
CA ILE A 124 -15.53 2.75 -4.08
C ILE A 124 -14.57 2.75 -5.26
N SER A 125 -13.33 3.20 -5.08
CA SER A 125 -12.31 3.20 -6.12
C SER A 125 -11.98 1.76 -6.58
N SER A 126 -11.84 0.81 -5.66
CA SER A 126 -11.63 -0.60 -5.99
C SER A 126 -12.88 -1.26 -6.58
N ALA A 127 -14.08 -0.91 -6.10
CA ALA A 127 -15.34 -1.37 -6.67
C ALA A 127 -15.55 -0.78 -8.08
N ALA A 128 -15.27 0.51 -8.28
CA ALA A 128 -15.29 1.14 -9.58
C ALA A 128 -14.27 0.51 -10.54
N SER A 129 -13.07 0.19 -10.05
CA SER A 129 -12.04 -0.54 -10.82
C SER A 129 -12.46 -1.98 -11.11
N LYS A 130 -13.13 -2.66 -10.18
CA LYS A 130 -13.71 -3.99 -10.40
C LYS A 130 -14.85 -3.93 -11.39
N ILE A 131 -15.79 -2.99 -11.25
CA ILE A 131 -16.88 -2.78 -12.19
C ILE A 131 -16.32 -2.42 -13.57
N ALA A 132 -15.31 -1.56 -13.66
CA ALA A 132 -14.63 -1.24 -14.92
C ALA A 132 -13.90 -2.46 -15.51
N ASN A 133 -13.49 -3.44 -14.68
CA ASN A 133 -12.87 -4.70 -15.09
C ASN A 133 -13.90 -5.83 -15.29
N GLU A 134 -15.00 -5.84 -14.55
CA GLU A 134 -16.11 -6.81 -14.66
C GLU A 134 -17.08 -6.45 -15.79
N ASP A 135 -17.17 -5.17 -16.15
CA ASP A 135 -17.88 -4.67 -17.33
C ASP A 135 -16.99 -4.71 -18.60
N LEU A 136 -16.06 -5.65 -18.63
CA LEU A 136 -15.52 -6.13 -19.88
C LEU A 136 -16.65 -6.91 -20.56
N GLY A 137 -17.47 -6.21 -21.35
CA GLY A 137 -18.50 -6.85 -22.15
C GLY A 137 -17.93 -8.05 -22.91
N GLU A 138 -18.75 -9.02 -23.29
CA GLU A 138 -18.33 -10.28 -23.94
C GLU A 138 -17.24 -10.08 -25.00
N THR A 139 -17.33 -8.99 -25.77
CA THR A 139 -16.35 -8.59 -26.78
C THR A 139 -14.95 -8.34 -26.18
N LYS A 140 -14.87 -7.61 -25.08
CA LYS A 140 -13.59 -7.31 -24.42
C LYS A 140 -12.97 -8.52 -23.73
N LEU A 141 -13.81 -9.40 -23.15
CA LEU A 141 -13.36 -10.69 -22.62
C LEU A 141 -12.84 -11.61 -23.74
N PHE A 142 -13.52 -11.61 -24.88
CA PHE A 142 -13.06 -12.33 -26.06
C PHE A 142 -11.72 -11.78 -26.57
N GLN A 143 -11.59 -10.46 -26.70
CA GLN A 143 -10.34 -9.81 -27.09
C GLN A 143 -9.18 -10.18 -26.15
N LEU A 144 -9.41 -10.10 -24.83
CA LEU A 144 -8.39 -10.48 -23.84
C LEU A 144 -7.97 -11.95 -23.99
N LYS A 145 -8.93 -12.87 -24.10
CA LYS A 145 -8.66 -14.30 -24.31
C LYS A 145 -7.91 -14.55 -25.62
N PHE A 146 -8.32 -13.89 -26.70
CA PHE A 146 -7.68 -14.00 -28.01
C PHE A 146 -6.20 -13.55 -27.95
N TRP A 147 -5.93 -12.34 -27.41
CA TRP A 147 -4.55 -11.84 -27.31
C TRP A 147 -3.69 -12.62 -26.34
N THR A 148 -4.27 -13.20 -25.29
CA THR A 148 -3.57 -14.11 -24.39
C THR A 148 -3.13 -15.37 -25.14
N ALA A 149 -4.06 -16.04 -25.79
CA ALA A 149 -3.77 -17.27 -26.54
C ALA A 149 -2.76 -17.03 -27.67
N LEU A 150 -2.89 -15.91 -28.40
CA LEU A 150 -1.93 -15.55 -29.45
C LEU A 150 -0.54 -15.27 -28.86
N GLY A 151 -0.47 -14.54 -27.74
CA GLY A 151 0.79 -14.26 -27.06
C GLY A 151 1.50 -15.52 -26.58
N ASP A 152 0.75 -16.48 -26.05
CA ASP A 152 1.28 -17.77 -25.59
C ASP A 152 1.77 -18.61 -26.78
N SER A 153 0.99 -18.67 -27.85
CA SER A 153 1.38 -19.37 -29.10
C SER A 153 2.67 -18.79 -29.74
N ILE A 154 2.89 -17.49 -29.62
CA ILE A 154 4.12 -16.84 -30.11
C ILE A 154 5.30 -17.14 -29.18
N ARG A 155 5.11 -17.21 -27.87
CA ARG A 155 6.16 -17.55 -26.90
C ARG A 155 6.62 -19.00 -27.04
N GLU A 156 5.74 -19.91 -27.43
CA GLU A 156 6.07 -21.31 -27.66
C GLU A 156 6.91 -21.52 -28.93
N LYS A 157 6.89 -20.56 -29.87
CA LYS A 157 7.72 -20.59 -31.07
C LYS A 157 9.12 -20.04 -30.79
N THR A 158 10.08 -20.91 -30.63
CA THR A 158 11.48 -20.60 -30.23
C THR A 158 12.18 -19.60 -31.19
N ASP A 159 11.80 -19.57 -32.47
CA ASP A 159 12.43 -18.76 -33.52
C ASP A 159 11.61 -17.51 -33.91
N SER A 160 10.59 -17.16 -33.13
CA SER A 160 9.77 -15.98 -33.44
C SER A 160 10.52 -14.69 -33.12
N PRO A 161 10.70 -13.76 -34.08
CA PRO A 161 11.24 -12.44 -33.79
C PRO A 161 10.26 -11.56 -33.03
N LEU A 162 8.99 -12.00 -32.90
CA LEU A 162 7.93 -11.25 -32.24
C LEU A 162 7.96 -11.51 -30.73
N LYS A 163 7.99 -10.45 -29.96
CA LYS A 163 7.83 -10.50 -28.49
C LYS A 163 6.48 -9.96 -28.10
N ALA A 164 5.63 -10.84 -27.59
CA ALA A 164 4.31 -10.49 -27.10
C ALA A 164 4.39 -9.65 -25.83
N GLN A 165 3.66 -8.56 -25.77
CA GLN A 165 3.47 -7.74 -24.58
C GLN A 165 2.38 -8.32 -23.67
N LYS A 166 2.07 -7.63 -22.56
CA LYS A 166 0.97 -8.03 -21.68
C LYS A 166 -0.37 -7.83 -22.41
N PRO A 167 -1.22 -8.84 -22.54
CA PRO A 167 -2.52 -8.73 -23.19
C PRO A 167 -3.42 -7.71 -22.51
N ARG A 168 -4.20 -6.98 -23.32
CA ARG A 168 -5.22 -6.04 -22.88
C ARG A 168 -6.53 -6.25 -23.63
N PRO A 169 -7.68 -5.94 -23.05
CA PRO A 169 -8.99 -6.09 -23.70
C PRO A 169 -9.26 -4.96 -24.70
N GLN A 170 -8.58 -4.98 -25.83
CA GLN A 170 -8.64 -3.97 -26.89
C GLN A 170 -8.58 -4.62 -28.27
N HIS A 171 -8.99 -3.91 -29.30
CA HIS A 171 -9.11 -4.44 -30.67
C HIS A 171 -7.79 -4.45 -31.46
N TRP A 172 -6.69 -4.03 -30.86
CA TRP A 172 -5.34 -4.02 -31.44
C TRP A 172 -4.33 -4.54 -30.44
N TYR A 173 -3.18 -5.03 -30.95
CA TYR A 173 -2.11 -5.52 -30.11
C TYR A 173 -0.74 -5.15 -30.66
N ILE A 174 0.22 -4.94 -29.77
CA ILE A 174 1.59 -4.53 -30.13
C ILE A 174 2.55 -5.68 -29.90
N PHE A 175 3.37 -5.96 -30.91
CA PHE A 175 4.51 -6.85 -30.80
C PHE A 175 5.80 -6.05 -30.94
N SER A 176 6.78 -6.30 -30.07
CA SER A 176 8.13 -5.83 -30.26
C SER A 176 8.87 -6.80 -31.17
N ILE A 177 9.60 -6.26 -32.17
CA ILE A 177 10.39 -7.06 -33.13
C ILE A 177 11.89 -7.05 -32.85
N GLY A 178 12.29 -6.70 -31.61
CA GLY A 178 13.70 -6.70 -31.18
C GLY A 178 14.53 -5.51 -31.63
N LYS A 179 13.95 -4.50 -32.30
CA LYS A 179 14.59 -3.22 -32.63
C LYS A 179 13.98 -2.09 -31.83
N THR A 180 14.83 -1.27 -31.21
CA THR A 180 14.38 -0.08 -30.46
C THR A 180 13.63 0.88 -31.39
N GLY A 181 12.42 1.30 -30.96
CA GLY A 181 11.59 2.23 -31.70
C GLY A 181 10.78 1.64 -32.85
N VAL A 182 10.81 0.31 -33.06
CA VAL A 182 10.03 -0.37 -34.10
C VAL A 182 9.07 -1.39 -33.44
N GLN A 183 7.78 -1.27 -33.80
CA GLN A 183 6.70 -2.12 -33.27
C GLN A 183 5.82 -2.58 -34.41
N LEU A 184 5.26 -3.77 -34.28
CA LEU A 184 4.20 -4.28 -35.16
C LEU A 184 2.86 -4.10 -34.45
N ASN A 185 1.98 -3.33 -35.05
CA ASN A 185 0.60 -3.19 -34.59
C ASN A 185 -0.31 -4.10 -35.41
N VAL A 186 -1.15 -4.89 -34.75
CA VAL A 186 -2.11 -5.80 -35.34
C VAL A 186 -3.50 -5.46 -34.85
#